data_3d48a3f6357fa3e18426317c057e4818
#
_entry.id   3d48a3f6357fa3e18426317c057e4818
#
_cell.length_a   1.000
_cell.length_b   1.000
_cell.length_c   1.000
_cell.angle_alpha   90.00
_cell.angle_beta   90.00
_cell.angle_gamma   90.00
#
_symmetry.space_group_name_H-M   'P 1'
#
loop_
_entity.id
_entity.type
_entity.pdbx_description
1 polymer ?
#
loop_
_entity_poly.entity_id
_entity_poly.type
_entity_poly.pdbx_seq_one_letter_code
_entity_poly.pdbx_strand_id
1 'polypeptide(L)'
;MLKSIIKYSFIFLVSVLAVYQFNDTIAQLRLIPKGIIKIIFPEKKTKPSVKSDNKDKQIEIVNANSFEVHFQKIDYFSGYNKDEGGKINQQHKSSALYGFKKNDETILELYTRNGFLITKQGIKRFKLPNSFDSHNSAGGIRGIFYINEERYAFLATIKIGCQNVSIINLDRNKEIFNSDCLPDYQEIHYDGIGGASIHIEDNILLSIGAPTNSSQRIRDLAQKDDSFYGKIILINKKNIQNFFKKNEKIKIKIYTKGHRNPQGLANIDNKFFSAEHGPKGGDEINILNENKNYGWPISSYGTKYETLATANYKLNHLKNNFEEPLLQFTPSIAISDLTNCTQEMINYFNRKGCLLGTTLKEESLIVILLDHKLERVIGYELIEFGERLRHFAKNFDGRLFAAKDDSIYITSDSGEVYKVYFKFKKE
;
A
#
# COMPACT_ATOMS: atom_id res chain seq x y z
N MET A 1 35.29 45.71 1.21
CA MET A 1 33.96 45.19 0.87
C MET A 1 34.03 43.96 -0.02
N LEU A 2 34.69 44.00 -1.17
CA LEU A 2 34.74 42.84 -2.10
C LEU A 2 35.37 41.57 -1.51
N LYS A 3 36.47 41.68 -0.75
CA LYS A 3 37.12 40.54 -0.07
C LYS A 3 36.24 39.91 1.00
N SER A 4 35.36 40.65 1.64
CA SER A 4 34.41 40.16 2.63
C SER A 4 33.28 39.37 1.95
N ILE A 5 32.77 39.89 0.82
CA ILE A 5 31.71 39.22 0.06
C ILE A 5 32.21 37.87 -0.50
N ILE A 6 33.42 37.81 -1.02
CA ILE A 6 34.04 36.59 -1.53
C ILE A 6 34.22 35.56 -0.41
N LYS A 7 34.66 35.99 0.79
CA LYS A 7 34.83 35.09 1.93
C LYS A 7 33.50 34.50 2.41
N TYR A 8 32.45 35.29 2.47
CA TYR A 8 31.12 34.79 2.86
C TYR A 8 30.48 33.91 1.78
N SER A 9 30.72 34.24 0.48
CA SER A 9 30.28 33.38 -0.62
C SER A 9 30.99 32.04 -0.63
N PHE A 10 32.30 32.00 -0.30
CA PHE A 10 33.07 30.78 -0.20
C PHE A 10 32.63 29.91 1.01
N ILE A 11 32.39 30.53 2.17
CA ILE A 11 31.87 29.82 3.37
C ILE A 11 30.47 29.26 3.07
N PHE A 12 29.62 30.01 2.39
CA PHE A 12 28.30 29.56 1.97
C PHE A 12 28.42 28.37 1.00
N LEU A 13 29.31 28.41 0.02
CA LEU A 13 29.52 27.32 -0.94
C LEU A 13 30.05 26.05 -0.26
N VAL A 14 30.99 26.17 0.68
CA VAL A 14 31.51 25.04 1.46
C VAL A 14 30.43 24.47 2.37
N SER A 15 29.57 25.30 2.96
CA SER A 15 28.43 24.87 3.74
C SER A 15 27.43 24.08 2.89
N VAL A 16 27.16 24.54 1.67
CA VAL A 16 26.28 23.88 0.72
C VAL A 16 26.87 22.55 0.25
N LEU A 17 28.18 22.48 0.00
CA LEU A 17 28.86 21.22 -0.35
C LEU A 17 28.90 20.21 0.81
N ALA A 18 29.11 20.69 2.06
CA ALA A 18 29.01 19.84 3.24
C ALA A 18 27.58 19.29 3.43
N VAL A 19 26.57 20.11 3.16
CA VAL A 19 25.16 19.69 3.14
C VAL A 19 24.92 18.59 2.09
N TYR A 20 25.58 18.70 0.93
CA TYR A 20 25.45 17.68 -0.14
C TYR A 20 26.06 16.34 0.25
N GLN A 21 27.20 16.33 0.95
CA GLN A 21 27.85 15.09 1.44
C GLN A 21 27.14 14.46 2.64
N PHE A 22 26.37 15.24 3.42
CA PHE A 22 25.65 14.81 4.61
C PHE A 22 24.12 14.90 4.43
N ASN A 23 23.64 14.77 3.22
CA ASN A 23 22.24 15.01 2.83
C ASN A 23 21.23 14.20 3.67
N ASP A 24 21.54 12.96 4.01
CA ASP A 24 20.67 12.11 4.83
C ASP A 24 20.59 12.61 6.29
N THR A 25 21.68 13.10 6.84
CA THR A 25 21.74 13.60 8.21
C THR A 25 21.02 14.95 8.37
N ILE A 26 21.10 15.82 7.36
CA ILE A 26 20.45 17.14 7.38
C ILE A 26 18.96 17.06 7.07
N ALA A 27 18.55 16.13 6.22
CA ALA A 27 17.14 15.81 6.02
C ALA A 27 16.49 15.28 7.32
N GLN A 28 17.25 14.52 8.12
CA GLN A 28 16.84 14.08 9.44
C GLN A 28 16.76 15.22 10.45
N LEU A 29 17.67 16.19 10.40
CA LEU A 29 17.70 17.36 11.31
C LEU A 29 16.66 18.42 10.96
N ARG A 30 15.99 18.35 9.82
CA ARG A 30 14.90 19.28 9.38
C ARG A 30 15.25 20.76 9.43
N LEU A 31 16.51 21.10 9.25
CA LEU A 31 16.99 22.50 9.33
C LEU A 31 16.63 23.34 8.10
N ILE A 32 16.29 22.71 6.96
CA ILE A 32 15.95 23.40 5.71
C ILE A 32 14.56 22.94 5.22
N PRO A 33 13.61 23.84 4.92
CA PRO A 33 12.34 23.49 4.33
C PRO A 33 12.51 22.75 2.99
N LYS A 34 11.75 21.67 2.77
CA LYS A 34 11.83 20.84 1.55
C LYS A 34 11.73 21.62 0.24
N GLY A 35 10.95 22.71 0.22
CA GLY A 35 10.83 23.59 -0.94
C GLY A 35 12.16 24.24 -1.33
N ILE A 36 12.98 24.62 -0.35
CA ILE A 36 14.29 25.22 -0.57
C ILE A 36 15.30 24.17 -1.03
N ILE A 37 15.23 22.94 -0.46
CA ILE A 37 16.08 21.82 -0.90
C ILE A 37 15.81 21.49 -2.37
N LYS A 38 14.55 21.46 -2.83
CA LYS A 38 14.21 21.26 -4.24
C LYS A 38 14.67 22.39 -5.17
N ILE A 39 14.76 23.60 -4.67
CA ILE A 39 15.27 24.78 -5.43
C ILE A 39 16.80 24.73 -5.55
N ILE A 40 17.50 24.37 -4.47
CA ILE A 40 18.98 24.35 -4.44
C ILE A 40 19.51 23.05 -5.08
N PHE A 41 18.81 21.95 -4.87
CA PHE A 41 19.15 20.63 -5.42
C PHE A 41 17.91 20.06 -6.12
N PRO A 42 17.64 20.46 -7.37
CA PRO A 42 16.58 19.81 -8.14
C PRO A 42 16.93 18.32 -8.27
N GLU A 43 16.06 17.47 -7.72
CA GLU A 43 16.15 16.02 -7.96
C GLU A 43 16.21 15.83 -9.48
N LYS A 44 17.29 15.26 -9.99
CA LYS A 44 17.34 14.79 -11.35
C LYS A 44 16.38 13.61 -11.45
N LYS A 45 15.10 13.88 -11.73
CA LYS A 45 14.17 12.85 -12.16
C LYS A 45 14.70 12.35 -13.50
N THR A 46 15.37 11.22 -13.46
CA THR A 46 15.68 10.48 -14.66
C THR A 46 14.36 9.96 -15.21
N LYS A 47 13.79 10.68 -16.17
CA LYS A 47 12.63 10.15 -16.90
C LYS A 47 13.01 8.79 -17.47
N PRO A 48 12.11 7.79 -17.39
CA PRO A 48 12.35 6.50 -18.03
C PRO A 48 12.82 6.71 -19.46
N SER A 49 13.92 6.08 -19.87
CA SER A 49 14.36 6.16 -21.24
C SER A 49 13.45 5.29 -22.10
N VAL A 50 12.61 5.92 -22.92
CA VAL A 50 11.74 5.21 -23.86
C VAL A 50 12.60 4.67 -25.01
N LYS A 51 12.81 3.35 -25.04
CA LYS A 51 13.32 2.66 -26.23
C LYS A 51 12.15 1.95 -26.91
N SER A 52 11.77 2.40 -28.10
CA SER A 52 10.77 1.70 -28.92
C SER A 52 11.43 0.60 -29.74
N ASP A 53 11.28 -0.64 -29.31
CA ASP A 53 11.48 -1.81 -30.15
C ASP A 53 10.11 -2.28 -30.67
N ASN A 54 9.81 -1.99 -31.90
CA ASN A 54 8.59 -2.27 -32.65
C ASN A 54 7.43 -1.26 -32.54
N LYS A 55 6.87 -0.92 -33.69
CA LYS A 55 5.82 0.09 -33.90
C LYS A 55 4.48 -0.15 -33.18
N ASP A 56 4.27 -1.30 -32.54
CA ASP A 56 2.97 -1.68 -31.98
C ASP A 56 2.87 -1.81 -30.46
N LYS A 57 4.00 -1.77 -29.71
CA LYS A 57 3.98 -1.82 -28.24
C LYS A 57 5.12 -1.01 -27.65
N GLN A 58 4.78 0.06 -26.97
CA GLN A 58 5.75 0.93 -26.31
C GLN A 58 6.21 0.27 -25.00
N ILE A 59 7.42 -0.30 -24.97
CA ILE A 59 8.04 -0.83 -23.76
C ILE A 59 8.88 0.29 -23.15
N GLU A 60 8.62 0.61 -21.90
CA GLU A 60 9.42 1.53 -21.12
C GLU A 60 10.41 0.75 -20.26
N ILE A 61 11.63 1.29 -20.08
CA ILE A 61 12.72 0.62 -19.36
C ILE A 61 13.26 1.56 -18.29
N VAL A 62 13.33 1.04 -17.07
CA VAL A 62 13.97 1.70 -15.93
C VAL A 62 15.17 0.86 -15.49
N ASN A 63 16.33 1.50 -15.37
CA ASN A 63 17.52 0.84 -14.88
C ASN A 63 17.57 0.91 -13.36
N ALA A 64 17.62 -0.26 -12.71
CA ALA A 64 18.03 -0.43 -11.34
C ALA A 64 19.53 -0.78 -11.26
N ASN A 65 20.08 -0.86 -10.05
CA ASN A 65 21.51 -1.15 -9.89
C ASN A 65 21.89 -2.51 -10.46
N SER A 66 21.12 -3.55 -10.17
CA SER A 66 21.42 -4.93 -10.52
C SER A 66 20.60 -5.50 -11.67
N PHE A 67 19.54 -4.80 -12.10
CA PHE A 67 18.61 -5.28 -13.12
C PHE A 67 17.94 -4.12 -13.87
N GLU A 68 17.23 -4.43 -14.94
CA GLU A 68 16.34 -3.52 -15.64
C GLU A 68 14.89 -3.90 -15.35
N VAL A 69 14.03 -2.91 -15.17
CA VAL A 69 12.58 -3.10 -15.10
C VAL A 69 11.97 -2.70 -16.41
N HIS A 70 11.36 -3.64 -17.09
CA HIS A 70 10.65 -3.43 -18.34
C HIS A 70 9.15 -3.44 -18.08
N PHE A 71 8.43 -2.44 -18.57
CA PHE A 71 7.00 -2.40 -18.40
C PHE A 71 6.27 -1.87 -19.64
N GLN A 72 5.06 -2.37 -19.85
CA GLN A 72 4.19 -1.96 -20.94
C GLN A 72 2.73 -1.85 -20.44
N LYS A 73 1.99 -0.92 -21.00
CA LYS A 73 0.56 -0.78 -20.71
C LYS A 73 -0.23 -1.93 -21.29
N ILE A 74 -1.34 -2.27 -20.63
CA ILE A 74 -2.32 -3.22 -21.13
C ILE A 74 -3.51 -2.44 -21.66
N ASP A 75 -3.67 -2.38 -22.98
CA ASP A 75 -4.55 -1.46 -23.68
C ASP A 75 -6.03 -1.53 -23.24
N TYR A 76 -6.56 -2.74 -22.97
CA TYR A 76 -7.96 -2.89 -22.56
C TYR A 76 -8.28 -2.40 -21.15
N PHE A 77 -7.27 -1.98 -20.39
CA PHE A 77 -7.45 -1.30 -19.11
C PHE A 77 -7.15 0.20 -19.19
N SER A 78 -6.61 0.69 -20.30
CA SER A 78 -6.13 2.08 -20.39
C SER A 78 -7.26 3.07 -20.08
N GLY A 79 -6.99 3.97 -19.13
CA GLY A 79 -7.95 5.00 -18.72
C GLY A 79 -9.15 4.50 -17.93
N TYR A 80 -9.11 3.30 -17.33
CA TYR A 80 -10.23 2.70 -16.60
C TYR A 80 -10.85 3.61 -15.53
N ASN A 81 -10.12 4.57 -15.02
CA ASN A 81 -10.56 5.49 -13.98
C ASN A 81 -10.82 6.92 -14.48
N LYS A 82 -10.85 7.12 -15.80
CA LYS A 82 -11.13 8.43 -16.42
C LYS A 82 -12.62 8.57 -16.73
N ASP A 83 -13.14 9.78 -16.62
CA ASP A 83 -14.47 10.15 -17.11
C ASP A 83 -14.44 10.41 -18.62
N GLU A 84 -15.60 10.73 -19.21
CA GLU A 84 -15.74 11.05 -20.64
C GLU A 84 -14.90 12.25 -21.08
N GLY A 85 -14.53 13.15 -20.15
CA GLY A 85 -13.63 14.27 -20.36
C GLY A 85 -12.15 13.96 -20.16
N GLY A 86 -11.79 12.69 -19.90
CA GLY A 86 -10.41 12.24 -19.68
C GLY A 86 -9.84 12.59 -18.29
N LYS A 87 -10.65 13.13 -17.38
CA LYS A 87 -10.24 13.46 -16.02
C LYS A 87 -10.32 12.23 -15.11
N ILE A 88 -9.37 12.11 -14.17
CA ILE A 88 -9.35 11.02 -13.21
C ILE A 88 -10.55 11.13 -12.26
N ASN A 89 -11.40 10.11 -12.30
CA ASN A 89 -12.48 9.95 -11.34
C ASN A 89 -12.00 9.14 -10.12
N GLN A 90 -11.98 9.77 -8.95
CA GLN A 90 -11.49 9.16 -7.71
C GLN A 90 -12.30 7.94 -7.27
N GLN A 91 -13.57 7.85 -7.67
CA GLN A 91 -14.45 6.72 -7.39
C GLN A 91 -14.09 5.48 -8.22
N HIS A 92 -13.46 5.68 -9.37
CA HIS A 92 -13.06 4.60 -10.27
C HIS A 92 -11.64 4.08 -9.98
N LYS A 93 -10.93 4.57 -8.97
CA LYS A 93 -9.62 4.04 -8.61
C LYS A 93 -9.68 2.54 -8.33
N SER A 94 -8.58 1.85 -8.59
CA SER A 94 -8.47 0.42 -8.29
C SER A 94 -8.62 0.16 -6.77
N SER A 95 -9.27 -0.95 -6.46
CA SER A 95 -9.37 -1.51 -5.11
C SER A 95 -8.60 -2.81 -4.99
N ALA A 96 -8.43 -3.53 -6.11
CA ALA A 96 -7.63 -4.72 -6.21
C ALA A 96 -7.40 -5.08 -7.68
N LEU A 97 -6.35 -5.84 -7.92
CA LEU A 97 -6.09 -6.53 -9.19
C LEU A 97 -5.86 -8.00 -8.88
N TYR A 98 -6.53 -8.89 -9.62
CA TYR A 98 -6.34 -10.33 -9.51
C TYR A 98 -5.88 -10.90 -10.84
N GLY A 99 -5.05 -11.95 -10.75
CA GLY A 99 -4.57 -12.68 -11.90
C GLY A 99 -4.69 -14.19 -11.66
N PHE A 100 -5.09 -14.93 -12.68
CA PHE A 100 -5.12 -16.39 -12.67
C PHE A 100 -4.94 -16.95 -14.09
N LYS A 101 -4.63 -18.25 -14.17
CA LYS A 101 -4.49 -18.94 -15.45
C LYS A 101 -5.76 -19.71 -15.76
N LYS A 102 -6.23 -19.60 -17.00
CA LYS A 102 -7.34 -20.39 -17.51
C LYS A 102 -7.01 -20.79 -18.95
N ASN A 103 -6.95 -22.09 -19.24
CA ASN A 103 -6.59 -22.63 -20.57
C ASN A 103 -5.29 -21.98 -21.12
N ASP A 104 -4.23 -21.93 -20.30
CA ASP A 104 -2.94 -21.29 -20.60
C ASP A 104 -2.98 -19.77 -20.85
N GLU A 105 -4.14 -19.13 -20.82
CA GLU A 105 -4.26 -17.68 -20.88
C GLU A 105 -4.17 -17.05 -19.48
N THR A 106 -3.52 -15.89 -19.41
CA THR A 106 -3.56 -15.02 -18.22
C THR A 106 -4.85 -14.23 -18.23
N ILE A 107 -5.67 -14.43 -17.21
CA ILE A 107 -6.88 -13.65 -16.98
C ILE A 107 -6.59 -12.63 -15.89
N LEU A 108 -6.95 -11.38 -16.11
CA LEU A 108 -6.86 -10.31 -15.13
C LEU A 108 -8.26 -9.78 -14.80
N GLU A 109 -8.51 -9.58 -13.52
CA GLU A 109 -9.72 -8.98 -12.96
C GLU A 109 -9.36 -7.72 -12.17
N LEU A 110 -9.74 -6.56 -12.68
CA LEU A 110 -9.56 -5.26 -12.03
C LEU A 110 -10.84 -4.85 -11.33
N TYR A 111 -10.75 -4.60 -10.03
CA TYR A 111 -11.84 -4.10 -9.20
C TYR A 111 -11.67 -2.64 -8.89
N THR A 112 -12.75 -1.87 -8.98
CA THR A 112 -12.74 -0.44 -8.67
C THR A 112 -13.51 -0.13 -7.38
N ARG A 113 -13.24 1.01 -6.78
CA ARG A 113 -13.85 1.45 -5.52
C ARG A 113 -15.37 1.55 -5.57
N ASN A 114 -15.92 1.88 -6.72
CA ASN A 114 -17.36 2.01 -6.94
C ASN A 114 -18.03 0.71 -7.41
N GLY A 115 -17.35 -0.43 -7.35
CA GLY A 115 -17.91 -1.75 -7.56
C GLY A 115 -17.97 -2.22 -8.99
N PHE A 116 -17.09 -1.73 -9.88
CA PHE A 116 -16.93 -2.32 -11.21
C PHE A 116 -15.84 -3.41 -11.17
N LEU A 117 -16.12 -4.46 -11.91
CA LEU A 117 -15.14 -5.47 -12.34
C LEU A 117 -14.86 -5.24 -13.82
N ILE A 118 -13.61 -5.01 -14.17
CA ILE A 118 -13.14 -4.79 -15.53
C ILE A 118 -12.23 -5.95 -15.93
N THR A 119 -12.51 -6.53 -17.08
CA THR A 119 -11.76 -7.65 -17.67
C THR A 119 -11.58 -7.43 -19.16
N LYS A 120 -10.78 -8.26 -19.82
CA LYS A 120 -10.66 -8.27 -21.30
C LYS A 120 -12.01 -8.48 -22.01
N GLN A 121 -12.96 -9.20 -21.36
CA GLN A 121 -14.27 -9.52 -21.91
C GLN A 121 -15.30 -8.39 -21.73
N GLY A 122 -15.02 -7.39 -20.90
CA GLY A 122 -15.90 -6.25 -20.65
C GLY A 122 -16.00 -5.85 -19.20
N ILE A 123 -17.02 -5.07 -18.90
CA ILE A 123 -17.24 -4.46 -17.58
C ILE A 123 -18.51 -5.01 -16.95
N LYS A 124 -18.41 -5.47 -15.71
CA LYS A 124 -19.54 -5.88 -14.86
C LYS A 124 -19.63 -4.94 -13.66
N ARG A 125 -20.85 -4.55 -13.27
CA ARG A 125 -21.09 -3.80 -12.04
C ARG A 125 -21.73 -4.73 -11.00
N PHE A 126 -21.15 -4.77 -9.80
CA PHE A 126 -21.78 -5.46 -8.67
C PHE A 126 -22.89 -4.62 -8.05
N LYS A 127 -23.93 -5.28 -7.58
CA LYS A 127 -24.95 -4.65 -6.74
C LYS A 127 -24.35 -4.50 -5.34
N LEU A 128 -24.26 -3.26 -4.87
CA LEU A 128 -23.73 -2.91 -3.56
C LEU A 128 -24.88 -2.43 -2.66
N PRO A 129 -24.72 -2.49 -1.30
CA PRO A 129 -25.72 -1.98 -0.37
C PRO A 129 -26.03 -0.50 -0.60
N ASN A 130 -27.26 -0.05 -0.30
CA ASN A 130 -27.63 1.36 -0.38
C ASN A 130 -26.81 2.27 0.57
N SER A 131 -26.22 1.67 1.61
CA SER A 131 -25.30 2.36 2.54
C SER A 131 -23.88 2.51 2.00
N PHE A 132 -23.60 1.97 0.81
CA PHE A 132 -22.31 2.09 0.17
C PHE A 132 -22.06 3.53 -0.29
N ASP A 133 -20.94 4.09 0.11
CA ASP A 133 -20.51 5.40 -0.35
C ASP A 133 -19.20 5.32 -1.13
N SER A 134 -19.28 5.67 -2.39
CA SER A 134 -18.12 5.83 -3.28
C SER A 134 -17.77 7.30 -3.56
N HIS A 135 -18.58 8.26 -3.08
CA HIS A 135 -18.43 9.67 -3.41
C HIS A 135 -17.21 10.32 -2.77
N ASN A 136 -16.77 9.80 -1.63
CA ASN A 136 -15.56 10.26 -0.99
C ASN A 136 -14.32 9.58 -1.58
N SER A 137 -13.23 10.31 -1.75
CA SER A 137 -11.95 9.80 -2.27
C SER A 137 -11.38 8.62 -1.48
N ALA A 138 -11.77 8.49 -0.22
CA ALA A 138 -11.36 7.45 0.69
C ALA A 138 -12.42 6.34 0.89
N GLY A 139 -13.65 6.54 0.43
CA GLY A 139 -14.76 5.59 0.55
C GLY A 139 -14.69 4.43 -0.44
N GLY A 140 -15.75 3.66 -0.47
CA GLY A 140 -15.95 2.56 -1.41
C GLY A 140 -15.28 1.25 -1.03
N ILE A 141 -15.13 0.36 -2.01
CA ILE A 141 -14.40 -0.89 -1.87
C ILE A 141 -12.92 -0.58 -1.65
N ARG A 142 -12.34 -1.15 -0.58
CA ARG A 142 -10.95 -0.92 -0.18
C ARG A 142 -10.06 -2.14 -0.39
N GLY A 143 -10.66 -3.30 -0.54
CA GLY A 143 -9.96 -4.54 -0.83
C GLY A 143 -10.95 -5.61 -1.28
N ILE A 144 -10.45 -6.56 -2.03
CA ILE A 144 -11.16 -7.77 -2.45
C ILE A 144 -10.36 -8.96 -1.96
N PHE A 145 -11.03 -10.01 -1.57
CA PHE A 145 -10.42 -11.30 -1.32
C PHE A 145 -11.37 -12.44 -1.73
N TYR A 146 -10.82 -13.63 -1.92
CA TYR A 146 -11.55 -14.78 -2.40
C TYR A 146 -11.65 -15.85 -1.32
N ILE A 147 -12.78 -16.53 -1.24
CA ILE A 147 -12.96 -17.77 -0.46
C ILE A 147 -13.75 -18.74 -1.33
N ASN A 148 -13.17 -19.90 -1.63
CA ASN A 148 -13.82 -20.92 -2.47
C ASN A 148 -14.36 -20.32 -3.78
N GLU A 149 -13.55 -19.54 -4.47
CA GLU A 149 -13.88 -18.84 -5.73
C GLU A 149 -14.97 -17.75 -5.62
N GLU A 150 -15.59 -17.56 -4.45
CA GLU A 150 -16.49 -16.45 -4.21
C GLU A 150 -15.73 -15.18 -3.81
N ARG A 151 -16.22 -14.05 -4.29
CA ARG A 151 -15.63 -12.71 -4.08
C ARG A 151 -16.18 -12.04 -2.83
N TYR A 152 -15.29 -11.54 -2.01
CA TYR A 152 -15.63 -10.75 -0.82
C TYR A 152 -14.98 -9.37 -0.93
N ALA A 153 -15.77 -8.35 -0.68
CA ALA A 153 -15.30 -6.97 -0.64
C ALA A 153 -15.26 -6.46 0.79
N PHE A 154 -14.13 -5.87 1.17
CA PHE A 154 -14.01 -5.00 2.33
C PHE A 154 -14.28 -3.58 1.87
N LEU A 155 -15.22 -2.90 2.51
CA LEU A 155 -15.71 -1.61 2.05
C LEU A 155 -16.08 -0.66 3.19
N ALA A 156 -15.95 0.63 2.94
CA ALA A 156 -16.49 1.69 3.76
C ALA A 156 -17.98 1.87 3.47
N THR A 157 -18.80 1.96 4.51
CA THR A 157 -20.24 2.16 4.41
C THR A 157 -20.69 3.39 5.20
N ILE A 158 -21.74 4.05 4.70
CA ILE A 158 -22.41 5.17 5.35
C ILE A 158 -23.87 4.83 5.50
N LYS A 159 -24.31 4.79 6.73
CA LYS A 159 -25.74 4.75 7.12
C LYS A 159 -26.09 6.08 7.77
N ILE A 160 -27.35 6.43 7.86
CA ILE A 160 -27.79 7.67 8.55
C ILE A 160 -27.20 7.69 9.96
N GLY A 161 -26.34 8.68 10.25
CA GLY A 161 -25.67 8.83 11.54
C GLY A 161 -24.59 7.80 11.86
N CYS A 162 -24.14 6.99 10.88
CA CYS A 162 -23.16 5.94 11.10
C CYS A 162 -22.19 5.82 9.93
N GLN A 163 -20.90 5.97 10.22
CA GLN A 163 -19.82 5.53 9.33
C GLN A 163 -19.22 4.26 9.91
N ASN A 164 -19.08 3.22 9.09
CA ASN A 164 -18.47 1.96 9.49
C ASN A 164 -17.80 1.24 8.32
N VAL A 165 -17.23 0.09 8.58
CA VAL A 165 -16.70 -0.81 7.57
C VAL A 165 -17.45 -2.12 7.56
N SER A 166 -17.59 -2.71 6.37
CA SER A 166 -18.32 -3.96 6.18
C SER A 166 -17.51 -4.93 5.33
N ILE A 167 -17.86 -6.21 5.44
CA ILE A 167 -17.46 -7.25 4.50
C ILE A 167 -18.73 -7.79 3.84
N ILE A 168 -18.75 -7.79 2.52
CA ILE A 168 -19.86 -8.29 1.71
C ILE A 168 -19.37 -9.40 0.77
N ASN A 169 -20.14 -10.46 0.65
CA ASN A 169 -20.00 -11.42 -0.45
C ASN A 169 -20.64 -10.81 -1.70
N LEU A 170 -19.84 -10.50 -2.71
CA LEU A 170 -20.29 -9.84 -3.94
C LEU A 170 -21.10 -10.75 -4.85
N ASP A 171 -20.84 -12.03 -4.85
CA ASP A 171 -21.51 -12.99 -5.72
C ASP A 171 -22.92 -13.33 -5.19
N ARG A 172 -23.10 -13.33 -3.87
CA ARG A 172 -24.40 -13.55 -3.20
C ARG A 172 -25.11 -12.26 -2.82
N ASN A 173 -24.46 -11.10 -2.98
CA ASN A 173 -24.94 -9.81 -2.52
C ASN A 173 -25.36 -9.82 -1.04
N LYS A 174 -24.54 -10.41 -0.18
CA LYS A 174 -24.84 -10.60 1.24
C LYS A 174 -23.75 -10.03 2.12
N GLU A 175 -24.14 -9.07 2.98
CA GLU A 175 -23.26 -8.56 4.03
C GLU A 175 -23.06 -9.65 5.10
N ILE A 176 -21.79 -9.91 5.45
CA ILE A 176 -21.38 -10.94 6.39
C ILE A 176 -20.77 -10.36 7.67
N PHE A 177 -20.31 -9.12 7.64
CA PHE A 177 -19.72 -8.41 8.77
C PHE A 177 -19.96 -6.92 8.67
N ASN A 178 -20.19 -6.29 9.82
CA ASN A 178 -20.28 -4.86 10.02
C ASN A 178 -19.52 -4.52 11.30
N SER A 179 -18.68 -3.49 11.26
CA SER A 179 -18.10 -2.92 12.49
C SER A 179 -19.07 -1.99 13.19
N ASP A 180 -18.76 -1.62 14.43
CA ASP A 180 -19.43 -0.52 15.09
C ASP A 180 -19.21 0.80 14.34
N CYS A 181 -20.12 1.76 14.58
CA CYS A 181 -20.01 3.09 14.00
C CYS A 181 -18.79 3.84 14.55
N LEU A 182 -18.14 4.60 13.69
CA LEU A 182 -17.14 5.57 14.15
C LEU A 182 -17.80 6.63 15.03
N PRO A 183 -17.21 6.99 16.18
CA PRO A 183 -17.69 8.10 16.99
C PRO A 183 -17.44 9.45 16.28
N ASP A 184 -18.15 10.49 16.73
CA ASP A 184 -17.96 11.88 16.32
C ASP A 184 -18.07 12.12 14.80
N TYR A 185 -19.10 11.55 14.20
CA TYR A 185 -19.41 11.68 12.80
C TYR A 185 -19.85 13.11 12.44
N GLN A 186 -18.94 13.95 11.94
CA GLN A 186 -19.29 15.25 11.36
C GLN A 186 -18.81 15.40 9.92
N GLU A 187 -17.73 14.71 9.51
CA GLU A 187 -17.22 14.75 8.16
C GLU A 187 -16.81 13.35 7.70
N ILE A 188 -17.10 13.05 6.42
CA ILE A 188 -16.86 11.72 5.84
C ILE A 188 -15.40 11.59 5.47
N HIS A 189 -14.58 11.05 6.36
CA HIS A 189 -13.17 10.80 6.07
C HIS A 189 -12.78 9.36 6.39
N TYR A 190 -12.83 8.50 5.36
CA TYR A 190 -12.31 7.13 5.45
C TYR A 190 -10.82 7.03 5.09
N ASP A 191 -10.07 8.11 5.20
CA ASP A 191 -8.64 8.08 4.95
C ASP A 191 -7.95 7.15 5.95
N GLY A 192 -7.21 6.16 5.41
CA GLY A 192 -6.47 5.23 6.25
C GLY A 192 -7.23 4.00 6.73
N ILE A 193 -8.23 3.54 5.99
CA ILE A 193 -9.03 2.35 6.34
C ILE A 193 -8.31 1.01 6.13
N GLY A 194 -7.15 0.97 5.48
CA GLY A 194 -6.49 -0.30 5.15
C GLY A 194 -7.12 -1.00 3.95
N GLY A 195 -7.32 -2.31 4.04
CA GLY A 195 -7.98 -3.13 3.02
C GLY A 195 -7.11 -4.24 2.42
N ALA A 196 -5.86 -4.36 2.84
CA ALA A 196 -5.00 -5.47 2.43
C ALA A 196 -5.45 -6.79 3.05
N SER A 197 -5.36 -7.88 2.30
CA SER A 197 -5.68 -9.21 2.78
C SER A 197 -4.70 -10.27 2.27
N ILE A 198 -4.51 -11.32 3.06
CA ILE A 198 -3.71 -12.49 2.68
C ILE A 198 -4.24 -13.74 3.36
N HIS A 199 -4.16 -14.87 2.67
CA HIS A 199 -4.56 -16.15 3.22
C HIS A 199 -3.46 -16.79 4.06
N ILE A 200 -3.88 -17.43 5.15
CA ILE A 200 -3.06 -18.22 6.03
C ILE A 200 -3.82 -19.50 6.32
N GLU A 201 -3.48 -20.59 5.65
CA GLU A 201 -4.17 -21.87 5.82
C GLU A 201 -5.71 -21.72 5.73
N ASP A 202 -6.43 -22.08 6.80
CA ASP A 202 -7.88 -21.95 6.93
C ASP A 202 -8.36 -20.53 7.29
N ASN A 203 -7.47 -19.55 7.37
CA ASN A 203 -7.78 -18.21 7.80
C ASN A 203 -7.44 -17.15 6.73
N ILE A 204 -7.91 -15.94 6.99
CA ILE A 204 -7.55 -14.72 6.25
C ILE A 204 -7.12 -13.68 7.26
N LEU A 205 -5.97 -13.06 7.04
CA LEU A 205 -5.64 -11.78 7.65
C LEU A 205 -6.20 -10.66 6.79
N LEU A 206 -6.88 -9.72 7.43
CA LEU A 206 -7.41 -8.50 6.80
C LEU A 206 -7.00 -7.29 7.62
N SER A 207 -6.49 -6.27 6.96
CA SER A 207 -6.12 -5.02 7.60
C SER A 207 -7.30 -4.06 7.66
N ILE A 208 -7.55 -3.48 8.84
CA ILE A 208 -8.50 -2.39 9.07
C ILE A 208 -7.74 -1.25 9.72
N GLY A 209 -7.57 -0.14 8.99
CA GLY A 209 -6.90 1.04 9.52
C GLY A 209 -7.75 1.83 10.51
N ALA A 210 -7.13 2.76 11.21
CA ALA A 210 -7.82 3.80 11.96
C ALA A 210 -7.89 5.07 11.10
N PRO A 211 -9.09 5.65 10.84
CA PRO A 211 -9.22 6.86 10.03
C PRO A 211 -8.27 7.97 10.51
N THR A 212 -7.45 8.47 9.60
CA THR A 212 -6.24 9.23 9.96
C THR A 212 -6.45 10.72 10.14
N ASN A 213 -7.42 11.31 9.43
CA ASN A 213 -7.76 12.73 9.51
C ASN A 213 -8.93 12.99 10.46
N SER A 214 -9.03 12.17 11.49
CA SER A 214 -10.16 12.14 12.40
C SER A 214 -9.80 12.71 13.77
N SER A 215 -10.83 12.83 14.64
CA SER A 215 -10.65 13.21 16.03
C SER A 215 -9.73 12.24 16.79
N GLN A 216 -9.18 12.68 17.91
CA GLN A 216 -8.38 11.82 18.78
C GLN A 216 -9.18 10.57 19.22
N ARG A 217 -10.48 10.70 19.50
CA ARG A 217 -11.36 9.58 19.87
C ARG A 217 -11.38 8.47 18.82
N ILE A 218 -11.40 8.83 17.53
CA ILE A 218 -11.37 7.86 16.43
C ILE A 218 -9.97 7.22 16.35
N ARG A 219 -8.91 8.00 16.44
CA ARG A 219 -7.53 7.47 16.42
C ARG A 219 -7.29 6.49 17.57
N ASP A 220 -7.82 6.79 18.77
CA ASP A 220 -7.67 5.95 19.97
C ASP A 220 -8.34 4.58 19.84
N LEU A 221 -9.26 4.37 18.89
CA LEU A 221 -9.86 3.07 18.60
C LEU A 221 -8.79 2.03 18.25
N ALA A 222 -7.63 2.45 17.69
CA ALA A 222 -6.53 1.55 17.38
C ALA A 222 -5.96 0.84 18.62
N GLN A 223 -6.13 1.41 19.83
CA GLN A 223 -5.67 0.83 21.09
C GLN A 223 -6.75 0.05 21.84
N LYS A 224 -8.04 0.23 21.50
CA LYS A 224 -9.16 -0.44 22.19
C LYS A 224 -9.30 -1.88 21.71
N ASP A 225 -9.50 -2.81 22.64
CA ASP A 225 -9.64 -4.25 22.35
C ASP A 225 -11.05 -4.62 21.84
N ASP A 226 -12.03 -3.77 22.08
CA ASP A 226 -13.42 -3.89 21.63
C ASP A 226 -13.70 -3.22 20.27
N SER A 227 -12.68 -2.67 19.60
CA SER A 227 -12.79 -2.02 18.30
C SER A 227 -12.01 -2.75 17.23
N PHE A 228 -12.53 -2.81 16.01
CA PHE A 228 -11.84 -3.36 14.85
C PHE A 228 -10.99 -2.32 14.08
N TYR A 229 -11.07 -1.04 14.42
CA TYR A 229 -10.27 -0.01 13.78
C TYR A 229 -8.83 0.01 14.29
N GLY A 230 -7.87 0.15 13.36
CA GLY A 230 -6.44 0.09 13.66
C GLY A 230 -5.95 -1.31 14.04
N LYS A 231 -6.48 -2.33 13.36
CA LYS A 231 -6.21 -3.76 13.62
C LYS A 231 -5.83 -4.51 12.36
N ILE A 232 -5.05 -5.56 12.54
CA ILE A 232 -5.06 -6.70 11.63
C ILE A 232 -5.96 -7.74 12.28
N ILE A 233 -6.99 -8.18 11.55
CA ILE A 233 -7.96 -9.16 12.03
C ILE A 233 -7.75 -10.51 11.37
N LEU A 234 -8.09 -11.57 12.09
CA LEU A 234 -8.08 -12.94 11.61
C LEU A 234 -9.51 -13.46 11.47
N ILE A 235 -9.86 -13.90 10.27
CA ILE A 235 -11.16 -14.44 9.93
C ILE A 235 -10.99 -15.90 9.51
N ASN A 236 -11.65 -16.84 10.21
CA ASN A 236 -11.62 -18.25 9.83
C ASN A 236 -12.61 -18.51 8.70
N LYS A 237 -12.16 -19.18 7.62
CA LYS A 237 -12.95 -19.48 6.43
C LYS A 237 -14.17 -20.36 6.76
N LYS A 238 -14.05 -21.27 7.74
CA LYS A 238 -15.16 -22.13 8.20
C LYS A 238 -16.27 -21.30 8.87
N ASN A 239 -15.92 -20.22 9.58
CA ASN A 239 -16.92 -19.33 10.17
C ASN A 239 -17.77 -18.64 9.10
N ILE A 240 -17.17 -18.26 7.96
CA ILE A 240 -17.91 -17.70 6.83
C ILE A 240 -18.82 -18.77 6.20
N GLN A 241 -18.34 -19.98 6.03
CA GLN A 241 -19.18 -21.10 5.53
C GLN A 241 -20.36 -21.38 6.47
N ASN A 242 -20.13 -21.37 7.79
CA ASN A 242 -21.19 -21.57 8.80
C ASN A 242 -22.22 -20.45 8.80
N PHE A 243 -21.78 -19.20 8.57
CA PHE A 243 -22.70 -18.08 8.38
C PHE A 243 -23.74 -18.37 7.28
N PHE A 244 -23.28 -18.85 6.12
CA PHE A 244 -24.19 -19.16 5.00
C PHE A 244 -25.00 -20.43 5.20
N LYS A 245 -24.45 -21.45 5.87
CA LYS A 245 -25.13 -22.74 6.04
C LYS A 245 -26.08 -22.75 7.24
N LYS A 246 -25.72 -22.09 8.33
CA LYS A 246 -26.38 -22.20 9.63
C LYS A 246 -26.86 -20.86 10.19
N ASN A 247 -26.63 -19.74 9.47
CA ASN A 247 -26.88 -18.39 9.93
C ASN A 247 -26.16 -18.04 11.27
N GLU A 248 -24.98 -18.64 11.49
CA GLU A 248 -24.14 -18.36 12.65
C GLU A 248 -23.39 -17.04 12.46
N LYS A 249 -23.36 -16.20 13.49
CA LYS A 249 -22.60 -14.94 13.48
C LYS A 249 -21.09 -15.21 13.26
N ILE A 250 -20.44 -14.47 12.37
CA ILE A 250 -19.01 -14.63 12.12
C ILE A 250 -18.20 -14.19 13.35
N LYS A 251 -17.32 -15.08 13.79
CA LYS A 251 -16.33 -14.79 14.83
C LYS A 251 -15.07 -14.23 14.20
N ILE A 252 -14.66 -13.05 14.64
CA ILE A 252 -13.45 -12.37 14.19
C ILE A 252 -12.51 -12.25 15.39
N LYS A 253 -11.23 -12.56 15.17
CA LYS A 253 -10.17 -12.39 16.16
C LYS A 253 -9.31 -11.19 15.79
N ILE A 254 -8.98 -10.35 16.75
CA ILE A 254 -7.94 -9.33 16.60
C ILE A 254 -6.60 -10.07 16.63
N TYR A 255 -5.83 -10.00 15.54
CA TYR A 255 -4.51 -10.61 15.43
C TYR A 255 -3.44 -9.67 15.99
N THR A 256 -3.48 -8.39 15.60
CA THR A 256 -2.61 -7.32 16.10
C THR A 256 -3.38 -6.01 16.22
N LYS A 257 -2.87 -5.05 17.02
CA LYS A 257 -3.47 -3.73 17.23
C LYS A 257 -2.45 -2.59 17.13
N GLY A 258 -2.94 -1.36 17.14
CA GLY A 258 -2.09 -0.19 17.11
C GLY A 258 -1.58 0.17 15.72
N HIS A 259 -2.38 -0.13 14.68
CA HIS A 259 -2.08 0.21 13.29
C HIS A 259 -2.77 1.51 12.86
N ARG A 260 -2.09 2.28 11.99
CA ARG A 260 -2.65 3.51 11.43
C ARG A 260 -3.37 3.28 10.11
N ASN A 261 -2.65 2.86 9.09
CA ASN A 261 -3.18 2.66 7.74
C ASN A 261 -2.39 1.57 7.02
N PRO A 262 -2.57 0.31 7.38
CA PRO A 262 -1.90 -0.81 6.74
C PRO A 262 -2.50 -1.08 5.36
N GLN A 263 -1.71 -0.84 4.30
CA GLN A 263 -2.13 -0.93 2.90
C GLN A 263 -1.63 -2.19 2.20
N GLY A 264 -0.60 -2.85 2.72
CA GLY A 264 0.00 -4.05 2.16
C GLY A 264 0.15 -5.15 3.20
N LEU A 265 -0.05 -6.40 2.79
CA LEU A 265 0.25 -7.60 3.58
C LEU A 265 1.02 -8.60 2.71
N ALA A 266 2.06 -9.20 3.27
CA ALA A 266 2.85 -10.25 2.64
C ALA A 266 3.10 -11.42 3.58
N ASN A 267 3.38 -12.61 2.99
CA ASN A 267 3.71 -13.82 3.73
C ASN A 267 4.94 -14.48 3.09
N ILE A 268 6.00 -14.63 3.86
CA ILE A 268 7.18 -15.42 3.49
C ILE A 268 7.37 -16.51 4.55
N ASP A 269 7.24 -17.77 4.17
CA ASP A 269 7.44 -18.94 5.05
C ASP A 269 6.67 -18.84 6.40
N ASN A 270 5.41 -18.41 6.36
CA ASN A 270 4.53 -18.16 7.51
C ASN A 270 4.99 -17.05 8.46
N LYS A 271 5.93 -16.22 8.05
CA LYS A 271 6.21 -14.93 8.69
C LYS A 271 5.44 -13.84 7.92
N PHE A 272 4.63 -13.07 8.64
CA PHE A 272 3.72 -12.09 8.06
C PHE A 272 4.29 -10.69 8.19
N PHE A 273 4.09 -9.90 7.15
CA PHE A 273 4.57 -8.53 7.07
C PHE A 273 3.41 -7.60 6.73
N SER A 274 3.41 -6.40 7.30
CA SER A 274 2.55 -5.32 6.85
C SER A 274 3.35 -4.12 6.37
N ALA A 275 2.78 -3.38 5.43
CA ALA A 275 3.24 -2.06 5.04
C ALA A 275 2.16 -1.05 5.40
N GLU A 276 2.52 0.00 6.15
CA GLU A 276 1.55 1.00 6.56
C GLU A 276 2.05 2.44 6.44
N HIS A 277 1.11 3.34 6.18
CA HIS A 277 1.42 4.77 6.12
C HIS A 277 1.49 5.37 7.52
N GLY A 278 2.62 6.01 7.82
CA GLY A 278 2.74 6.92 8.93
C GLY A 278 1.97 8.23 8.71
N PRO A 279 1.96 9.13 9.69
CA PRO A 279 1.42 10.49 9.50
C PRO A 279 2.32 11.29 8.53
N LYS A 280 2.95 12.35 8.97
CA LYS A 280 3.92 13.10 8.15
C LYS A 280 5.31 12.46 8.26
N GLY A 281 5.65 11.51 7.38
CA GLY A 281 6.77 10.57 7.52
C GLY A 281 6.40 9.36 8.39
N GLY A 282 7.37 8.46 8.61
CA GLY A 282 7.21 7.28 9.44
C GLY A 282 6.30 6.22 8.84
N ASP A 283 6.36 6.01 7.53
CA ASP A 283 5.80 4.80 6.92
C ASP A 283 6.61 3.59 7.38
N GLU A 284 5.96 2.47 7.60
CA GLU A 284 6.56 1.31 8.26
C GLU A 284 6.36 0.03 7.47
N ILE A 285 7.39 -0.82 7.51
CA ILE A 285 7.27 -2.25 7.26
C ILE A 285 7.39 -2.95 8.61
N ASN A 286 6.39 -3.72 8.98
CA ASN A 286 6.32 -4.42 10.25
C ASN A 286 6.34 -5.94 10.06
N ILE A 287 6.98 -6.67 10.97
CA ILE A 287 6.76 -8.10 11.15
C ILE A 287 5.54 -8.25 12.06
N LEU A 288 4.53 -9.00 11.62
CA LEU A 288 3.30 -9.19 12.37
C LEU A 288 3.42 -10.38 13.33
N ASN A 289 3.45 -10.10 14.62
CA ASN A 289 3.43 -11.08 15.69
C ASN A 289 2.07 -11.04 16.40
N GLU A 290 1.45 -12.20 16.57
CA GLU A 290 0.11 -12.32 17.15
C GLU A 290 0.04 -11.69 18.56
N ASN A 291 -1.07 -11.00 18.86
CA ASN A 291 -1.33 -10.28 20.11
C ASN A 291 -0.41 -9.10 20.41
N LYS A 292 0.36 -8.62 19.41
CA LYS A 292 1.26 -7.48 19.57
C LYS A 292 0.62 -6.15 19.22
N ASN A 293 1.20 -5.08 19.77
CA ASN A 293 0.75 -3.69 19.61
C ASN A 293 1.82 -2.86 18.90
N TYR A 294 1.44 -2.20 17.81
CA TYR A 294 2.32 -1.41 16.92
C TYR A 294 2.27 0.10 17.20
N GLY A 295 1.63 0.50 18.28
CA GLY A 295 1.81 1.80 18.92
C GLY A 295 0.90 2.94 18.48
N TRP A 296 0.30 2.91 17.29
CA TRP A 296 -0.58 4.00 16.86
C TRP A 296 -1.82 4.14 17.75
N PRO A 297 -2.26 5.35 18.15
CA PRO A 297 -1.70 6.68 17.86
C PRO A 297 -0.78 7.22 18.97
N ILE A 298 -0.38 6.39 19.92
CA ILE A 298 0.45 6.77 21.07
C ILE A 298 1.89 7.01 20.63
N SER A 299 2.40 6.14 19.75
CA SER A 299 3.74 6.18 19.22
C SER A 299 3.73 6.20 17.69
N SER A 300 4.66 6.91 17.06
CA SER A 300 4.88 6.94 15.62
C SER A 300 6.23 7.57 15.30
N TYR A 301 6.87 7.13 14.24
CA TYR A 301 8.09 7.73 13.68
C TYR A 301 7.82 8.95 12.79
N GLY A 302 6.56 9.20 12.46
CA GLY A 302 6.13 10.42 11.76
C GLY A 302 5.82 11.58 12.70
N THR A 303 5.40 12.71 12.13
CA THR A 303 4.98 13.90 12.87
C THR A 303 3.52 14.25 12.55
N LYS A 304 2.87 14.99 13.44
CA LYS A 304 1.53 15.51 13.18
C LYS A 304 1.55 16.51 12.02
N TYR A 305 0.44 16.59 11.28
CA TYR A 305 0.31 17.50 10.15
C TYR A 305 0.25 18.97 10.59
N GLU A 306 -0.35 19.24 11.75
CA GLU A 306 -0.66 20.58 12.25
C GLU A 306 0.57 21.35 12.72
N THR A 307 1.62 20.66 13.18
CA THR A 307 2.83 21.31 13.69
C THR A 307 4.10 20.69 13.14
N LEU A 308 4.99 21.55 12.60
CA LEU A 308 6.33 21.14 12.21
C LEU A 308 7.28 21.07 13.42
N ALA A 309 6.94 21.75 14.52
CA ALA A 309 7.88 22.10 15.58
C ALA A 309 8.00 21.05 16.68
N THR A 310 7.01 20.18 16.85
CA THR A 310 7.03 19.17 17.91
C THR A 310 6.58 17.84 17.39
N ALA A 311 7.46 16.86 17.43
CA ALA A 311 7.08 15.46 17.34
C ALA A 311 6.16 15.15 18.53
N ASN A 312 4.84 15.20 18.32
CA ASN A 312 3.86 14.98 19.36
C ASN A 312 3.62 13.49 19.62
N TYR A 313 4.28 12.60 18.88
CA TYR A 313 4.25 11.18 19.11
C TYR A 313 5.48 10.73 19.90
N LYS A 314 5.31 9.70 20.71
CA LYS A 314 6.44 9.05 21.36
C LYS A 314 7.26 8.36 20.27
N LEU A 315 8.54 8.60 20.27
CA LEU A 315 9.51 7.82 19.50
C LEU A 315 9.92 6.61 20.31
N ASN A 316 10.53 5.63 19.65
CA ASN A 316 11.00 4.42 20.29
C ASN A 316 9.85 3.58 20.87
N HIS A 317 9.25 2.81 20.01
CA HIS A 317 8.13 1.91 20.32
C HIS A 317 8.49 0.96 21.46
N LEU A 318 9.71 0.41 21.48
CA LEU A 318 10.17 -0.55 22.48
C LEU A 318 10.08 0.00 23.91
N LYS A 319 10.46 1.27 24.14
CA LYS A 319 10.34 1.90 25.47
C LYS A 319 8.89 2.04 25.95
N ASN A 320 7.94 1.91 25.06
CA ASN A 320 6.51 1.97 25.35
C ASN A 320 5.83 0.59 25.24
N ASN A 321 6.62 -0.50 25.17
CA ASN A 321 6.14 -1.87 24.97
C ASN A 321 5.37 -2.08 23.66
N PHE A 322 5.73 -1.34 22.61
CA PHE A 322 5.21 -1.52 21.26
C PHE A 322 6.27 -2.20 20.39
N GLU A 323 5.81 -2.93 19.36
CA GLU A 323 6.71 -3.55 18.40
C GLU A 323 7.41 -2.47 17.55
N GLU A 324 8.72 -2.65 17.38
CA GLU A 324 9.51 -1.79 16.48
C GLU A 324 9.30 -2.20 15.04
N PRO A 325 9.20 -1.25 14.10
CA PRO A 325 9.14 -1.57 12.70
C PRO A 325 10.45 -2.19 12.20
N LEU A 326 10.33 -3.16 11.30
CA LEU A 326 11.47 -3.75 10.59
C LEU A 326 12.22 -2.71 9.75
N LEU A 327 11.46 -1.79 9.15
CA LEU A 327 11.97 -0.67 8.34
C LEU A 327 11.01 0.51 8.44
N GLN A 328 11.54 1.71 8.55
CA GLN A 328 10.72 2.93 8.54
C GLN A 328 11.24 3.95 7.53
N PHE A 329 10.34 4.77 6.98
CA PHE A 329 10.67 5.78 5.99
C PHE A 329 10.32 7.19 6.47
N THR A 330 11.33 8.04 6.53
CA THR A 330 11.17 9.48 6.80
C THR A 330 12.11 10.25 5.89
N PRO A 331 11.58 10.91 4.86
CA PRO A 331 10.16 11.20 4.55
C PRO A 331 9.35 9.98 4.13
N SER A 332 8.00 10.11 4.20
CA SER A 332 7.05 9.09 3.73
C SER A 332 7.21 8.81 2.24
N ILE A 333 7.19 7.55 1.86
CA ILE A 333 7.13 7.09 0.46
C ILE A 333 5.72 6.67 0.04
N ALA A 334 4.80 6.52 0.99
CA ALA A 334 3.41 6.11 0.85
C ALA A 334 3.28 4.73 0.17
N ILE A 335 3.75 3.68 0.84
CA ILE A 335 3.65 2.30 0.36
C ILE A 335 2.18 1.90 0.24
N SER A 336 1.76 1.46 -0.94
CA SER A 336 0.35 1.20 -1.26
C SER A 336 0.00 -0.28 -1.36
N ASP A 337 0.97 -1.15 -1.57
CA ASP A 337 0.82 -2.60 -1.51
C ASP A 337 2.17 -3.25 -1.17
N LEU A 338 2.12 -4.49 -0.69
CA LEU A 338 3.29 -5.28 -0.33
C LEU A 338 3.04 -6.76 -0.71
N THR A 339 4.07 -7.40 -1.21
CA THR A 339 4.07 -8.82 -1.56
C THR A 339 5.49 -9.39 -1.49
N ASN A 340 5.65 -10.69 -1.64
CA ASN A 340 6.96 -11.29 -1.89
C ASN A 340 7.41 -11.05 -3.34
N CYS A 341 8.71 -11.10 -3.56
CA CYS A 341 9.30 -11.04 -4.89
C CYS A 341 8.88 -12.23 -5.76
N THR A 342 9.08 -12.11 -7.08
CA THR A 342 8.92 -13.22 -8.01
C THR A 342 9.98 -14.32 -7.75
N GLN A 343 9.73 -15.52 -8.28
CA GLN A 343 10.69 -16.61 -8.13
C GLN A 343 12.03 -16.31 -8.80
N GLU A 344 12.01 -15.60 -9.93
CA GLU A 344 13.21 -15.18 -10.63
C GLU A 344 14.05 -14.22 -9.80
N MET A 345 13.41 -13.23 -9.16
CA MET A 345 14.09 -12.31 -8.23
C MET A 345 14.70 -13.06 -7.03
N ILE A 346 13.95 -14.00 -6.44
CA ILE A 346 14.43 -14.82 -5.32
C ILE A 346 15.67 -15.61 -5.73
N ASN A 347 15.66 -16.20 -6.91
CA ASN A 347 16.80 -16.96 -7.44
C ASN A 347 17.99 -16.05 -7.72
N TYR A 348 17.77 -14.89 -8.35
CA TYR A 348 18.84 -13.93 -8.66
C TYR A 348 19.52 -13.41 -7.39
N PHE A 349 18.76 -12.96 -6.40
CA PHE A 349 19.32 -12.50 -5.14
C PHE A 349 19.80 -13.64 -4.22
N ASN A 350 19.53 -14.89 -4.60
CA ASN A 350 19.75 -16.08 -3.77
C ASN A 350 19.19 -15.92 -2.36
N ARG A 351 17.97 -15.35 -2.25
CA ARG A 351 17.33 -15.00 -0.98
C ARG A 351 15.83 -15.19 -1.04
N LYS A 352 15.30 -16.04 -0.15
CA LYS A 352 13.85 -16.13 0.07
C LYS A 352 13.26 -14.86 0.69
N GLY A 353 14.02 -14.20 1.55
CA GLY A 353 13.64 -12.94 2.20
C GLY A 353 13.71 -11.78 1.23
N CYS A 354 12.72 -11.68 0.32
CA CYS A 354 12.60 -10.62 -0.65
C CYS A 354 11.14 -10.14 -0.69
N LEU A 355 10.93 -8.85 -0.35
CA LEU A 355 9.64 -8.17 -0.44
C LEU A 355 9.65 -7.19 -1.59
N LEU A 356 8.50 -7.07 -2.26
CA LEU A 356 8.25 -6.12 -3.33
C LEU A 356 7.07 -5.24 -2.94
N GLY A 357 7.21 -3.93 -3.05
CA GLY A 357 6.17 -2.96 -2.74
C GLY A 357 5.95 -1.95 -3.85
N THR A 358 4.76 -1.34 -3.83
CA THR A 358 4.40 -0.20 -4.68
C THR A 358 4.33 1.07 -3.84
N THR A 359 4.65 2.24 -4.42
CA THR A 359 4.58 3.51 -3.71
C THR A 359 3.75 4.55 -4.47
N LEU A 360 3.02 5.38 -3.71
CA LEU A 360 2.22 6.46 -4.28
C LEU A 360 3.00 7.76 -4.38
N LYS A 361 3.80 8.08 -3.37
CA LYS A 361 4.44 9.39 -3.29
C LYS A 361 5.78 9.41 -4.01
N GLU A 362 6.55 8.35 -3.90
CA GLU A 362 7.82 8.25 -4.61
C GLU A 362 7.65 7.67 -6.03
N GLU A 363 6.40 7.33 -6.43
CA GLU A 363 6.08 6.88 -7.79
C GLU A 363 6.99 5.73 -8.25
N SER A 364 7.25 4.78 -7.35
CA SER A 364 8.30 3.78 -7.47
C SER A 364 7.83 2.38 -7.10
N LEU A 365 8.52 1.38 -7.60
CA LEU A 365 8.61 0.08 -6.96
C LEU A 365 9.67 0.13 -5.85
N ILE A 366 9.50 -0.67 -4.81
CA ILE A 366 10.52 -0.90 -3.80
C ILE A 366 10.81 -2.39 -3.69
N VAL A 367 12.09 -2.75 -3.77
CA VAL A 367 12.59 -4.10 -3.47
C VAL A 367 13.28 -4.06 -2.13
N ILE A 368 12.91 -4.94 -1.20
CA ILE A 368 13.48 -5.00 0.15
C ILE A 368 14.03 -6.41 0.36
N LEU A 369 15.32 -6.49 0.64
CA LEU A 369 16.01 -7.76 0.93
C LEU A 369 16.16 -7.95 2.43
N LEU A 370 15.79 -9.13 2.91
CA LEU A 370 15.85 -9.52 4.30
C LEU A 370 16.96 -10.55 4.54
N ASP A 371 17.40 -10.66 5.77
CA ASP A 371 18.31 -11.72 6.21
C ASP A 371 17.63 -13.10 6.15
N HIS A 372 18.39 -14.16 6.35
CA HIS A 372 17.88 -15.54 6.29
C HIS A 372 16.83 -15.86 7.37
N LYS A 373 16.80 -15.13 8.47
CA LYS A 373 15.82 -15.27 9.55
C LYS A 373 14.55 -14.44 9.30
N LEU A 374 14.56 -13.59 8.25
CA LEU A 374 13.49 -12.65 7.96
C LEU A 374 13.24 -11.65 9.10
N GLU A 375 14.29 -11.23 9.78
CA GLU A 375 14.20 -10.37 10.97
C GLU A 375 14.92 -9.03 10.79
N ARG A 376 15.71 -8.89 9.73
CA ARG A 376 16.49 -7.67 9.46
C ARG A 376 16.47 -7.34 7.98
N VAL A 377 16.32 -6.06 7.67
CA VAL A 377 16.57 -5.55 6.32
C VAL A 377 18.08 -5.49 6.11
N ILE A 378 18.56 -6.10 5.02
CA ILE A 378 19.96 -6.04 4.59
C ILE A 378 20.19 -5.02 3.50
N GLY A 379 19.13 -4.61 2.80
CA GLY A 379 19.14 -3.56 1.79
C GLY A 379 17.77 -3.36 1.18
N TYR A 380 17.57 -2.20 0.58
CA TYR A 380 16.39 -1.92 -0.24
C TYR A 380 16.76 -0.98 -1.39
N GLU A 381 15.97 -1.02 -2.45
CA GLU A 381 16.11 -0.17 -3.61
C GLU A 381 14.75 0.38 -4.03
N LEU A 382 14.68 1.68 -4.28
CA LEU A 382 13.56 2.35 -4.91
C LEU A 382 13.84 2.47 -6.42
N ILE A 383 12.92 1.94 -7.22
CA ILE A 383 12.99 1.94 -8.68
C ILE A 383 11.95 2.93 -9.16
N GLU A 384 12.40 4.09 -9.62
CA GLU A 384 11.52 5.17 -10.07
C GLU A 384 10.73 4.72 -11.31
N PHE A 385 9.40 4.69 -11.19
CA PHE A 385 8.49 4.29 -12.24
C PHE A 385 7.84 5.52 -12.93
N GLY A 386 7.84 6.64 -12.21
CA GLY A 386 7.25 7.90 -12.67
C GLY A 386 5.73 7.97 -12.58
N GLU A 387 5.11 6.98 -11.91
CA GLU A 387 3.66 6.92 -11.69
C GLU A 387 3.32 6.45 -10.27
N ARG A 388 2.19 6.93 -9.76
CA ARG A 388 1.64 6.50 -8.47
C ARG A 388 1.11 5.08 -8.59
N LEU A 389 1.92 4.10 -8.23
CA LEU A 389 1.58 2.68 -8.29
C LEU A 389 0.69 2.28 -7.11
N ARG A 390 -0.27 1.34 -7.33
CA ARG A 390 -1.25 1.05 -6.31
C ARG A 390 -1.31 -0.42 -5.90
N HIS A 391 -1.69 -1.33 -6.76
CA HIS A 391 -1.89 -2.74 -6.40
C HIS A 391 -1.16 -3.66 -7.37
N PHE A 392 -0.51 -4.68 -6.82
CA PHE A 392 -0.08 -5.84 -7.60
C PHE A 392 -1.26 -6.74 -7.94
N ALA A 393 -1.17 -7.43 -9.07
CA ALA A 393 -2.06 -8.57 -9.30
C ALA A 393 -1.74 -9.67 -8.28
N LYS A 394 -2.79 -10.17 -7.63
CA LYS A 394 -2.72 -11.26 -6.65
C LYS A 394 -3.46 -12.48 -7.17
N ASN A 395 -3.04 -13.66 -6.75
CA ASN A 395 -3.81 -14.88 -6.95
C ASN A 395 -4.94 -14.98 -5.89
N PHE A 396 -5.75 -16.01 -5.96
CA PHE A 396 -6.87 -16.22 -5.04
C PHE A 396 -6.46 -16.39 -3.56
N ASP A 397 -5.19 -16.69 -3.29
CA ASP A 397 -4.65 -16.76 -1.93
C ASP A 397 -4.08 -15.41 -1.44
N GLY A 398 -4.23 -14.35 -2.23
CA GLY A 398 -3.72 -13.02 -1.89
C GLY A 398 -2.20 -12.87 -2.03
N ARG A 399 -1.51 -13.85 -2.65
CA ARG A 399 -0.08 -13.78 -2.96
C ARG A 399 0.13 -13.15 -4.34
N LEU A 400 1.35 -12.70 -4.61
CA LEU A 400 1.70 -12.17 -5.93
C LEU A 400 1.33 -13.18 -7.03
N PHE A 401 0.61 -12.69 -8.03
CA PHE A 401 0.41 -13.43 -9.27
C PHE A 401 1.52 -13.10 -10.25
N ALA A 402 2.25 -14.12 -10.69
CA ALA A 402 3.19 -14.04 -11.79
C ALA A 402 2.69 -14.89 -12.97
N ALA A 403 2.83 -14.37 -14.18
CA ALA A 403 2.52 -15.11 -15.40
C ALA A 403 3.57 -16.23 -15.67
N LYS A 404 3.43 -16.96 -16.78
CA LYS A 404 4.35 -18.04 -17.14
C LYS A 404 5.77 -17.53 -17.45
N ASP A 405 5.87 -16.31 -17.91
CA ASP A 405 7.12 -15.59 -18.21
C ASP A 405 7.65 -14.78 -17.01
N ASP A 406 7.23 -15.11 -15.80
CA ASP A 406 7.53 -14.44 -14.52
C ASP A 406 7.14 -12.94 -14.48
N SER A 407 6.41 -12.44 -15.49
CA SER A 407 5.91 -11.08 -15.46
C SER A 407 4.81 -10.90 -14.43
N ILE A 408 4.79 -9.73 -13.80
CA ILE A 408 3.80 -9.31 -12.83
C ILE A 408 2.92 -8.19 -13.40
N TYR A 409 1.83 -7.85 -12.73
CA TYR A 409 0.90 -6.82 -13.17
C TYR A 409 0.63 -5.84 -12.05
N ILE A 410 0.57 -4.54 -12.39
CA ILE A 410 0.47 -3.44 -11.41
C ILE A 410 -0.52 -2.40 -11.91
N THR A 411 -1.39 -1.90 -11.01
CA THR A 411 -2.28 -0.77 -11.30
C THR A 411 -1.64 0.56 -10.91
N SER A 412 -2.00 1.63 -11.61
CA SER A 412 -1.63 3.00 -11.25
C SER A 412 -2.83 3.90 -10.95
N ASP A 413 -2.58 5.03 -10.28
CA ASP A 413 -3.60 6.07 -10.04
C ASP A 413 -3.95 6.86 -11.31
N SER A 414 -3.15 6.79 -12.37
CA SER A 414 -3.44 7.38 -13.69
C SER A 414 -4.46 6.59 -14.51
N GLY A 415 -4.84 5.39 -14.06
CA GLY A 415 -5.82 4.54 -14.72
C GLY A 415 -5.22 3.55 -15.69
N GLU A 416 -4.01 3.16 -15.45
CA GLU A 416 -3.30 2.18 -16.27
C GLU A 416 -3.07 0.88 -15.50
N VAL A 417 -2.97 -0.22 -16.22
CA VAL A 417 -2.44 -1.49 -15.73
C VAL A 417 -1.20 -1.82 -16.55
N TYR A 418 -0.12 -2.07 -15.85
CA TYR A 418 1.16 -2.41 -16.45
C TYR A 418 1.46 -3.89 -16.33
N LYS A 419 1.94 -4.51 -17.41
CA LYS A 419 2.70 -5.75 -17.38
C LYS A 419 4.16 -5.40 -17.15
N VAL A 420 4.78 -5.99 -16.12
CA VAL A 420 6.14 -5.67 -15.67
C VAL A 420 6.96 -6.94 -15.60
N TYR A 421 8.18 -6.90 -16.11
CA TYR A 421 9.15 -7.99 -15.98
C TYR A 421 10.54 -7.45 -15.71
N PHE A 422 11.37 -8.29 -15.09
CA PHE A 422 12.70 -7.93 -14.64
C PHE A 422 13.75 -8.61 -15.54
N LYS A 423 14.76 -7.88 -15.97
CA LYS A 423 15.92 -8.41 -16.67
C LYS A 423 17.15 -8.25 -15.80
N PHE A 424 17.64 -9.34 -15.30
CA PHE A 424 18.82 -9.34 -14.45
C PHE A 424 20.08 -9.25 -15.30
N LYS A 425 21.03 -8.42 -14.86
CA LYS A 425 22.35 -8.31 -15.48
C LYS A 425 23.08 -9.62 -15.20
N LYS A 426 23.61 -10.24 -16.25
CA LYS A 426 24.53 -11.38 -16.08
C LYS A 426 25.83 -10.83 -15.48
N GLU A 427 26.30 -11.43 -14.41
CA GLU A 427 27.66 -11.19 -13.89
C GLU A 427 28.72 -11.62 -14.91
#